data_f8269220d1f0516a30d4b68b5d6bc476
#
_entry.id   f8269220d1f0516a30d4b68b5d6bc476
#
_cell.length_a   1.000
_cell.length_b   1.000
_cell.length_c   1.000
_cell.angle_alpha   90.00
_cell.angle_beta   90.00
_cell.angle_gamma   90.00
#
_symmetry.space_group_name_H-M   'P 1'
#
loop_
_entity.id
_entity.type
_entity.pdbx_description
1 polymer ?
#
loop_
_entity_poly.entity_id
_entity_poly.type
_entity_poly.pdbx_seq_one_letter_code
_entity_poly.pdbx_strand_id
1 'polypeptide(L)'
;MTFRGKFVAITGAAGGIGQVLCRHFAGEGARIGAIDRSPAVHDFSAELAREGMFAAAEVVDVGDPALVAKAFERLRGAQGPVDILINNAGFSNHPTLAQTDPAAWRDEVNGNLNGAYNCTYAVLPGMCDRRSGVVVNIGSVNGLAALGDPAYSAAKAGMISLTRSLALEYGRFGVRVNIVLPGTVRTPIWTERSKKDPKVLATLARWYPLGRIVEPVDVARAVAFLASDDAAAITGAALPVDCGLTAGNIAMARELTLEDF
;
A
#
# COMPACT_ATOMS: atom_id res chain seq x y z
N MET A 1 -3.82 11.87 15.66
CA MET A 1 -2.48 11.29 15.46
C MET A 1 -1.56 12.39 14.97
N THR A 2 -0.27 12.38 15.28
CA THR A 2 0.70 13.34 14.73
C THR A 2 1.96 12.60 14.33
N PHE A 3 2.51 12.97 13.18
CA PHE A 3 3.76 12.42 12.64
C PHE A 3 4.86 13.48 12.58
N ARG A 4 4.71 14.54 13.39
CA ARG A 4 5.65 15.66 13.42
C ARG A 4 7.08 15.17 13.66
N GLY A 5 7.98 15.56 12.76
CA GLY A 5 9.39 15.20 12.79
C GLY A 5 9.71 13.77 12.32
N LYS A 6 8.72 12.93 12.04
CA LYS A 6 8.94 11.59 11.46
C LYS A 6 9.29 11.69 9.98
N PHE A 7 10.17 10.82 9.53
CA PHE A 7 10.45 10.63 8.10
C PHE A 7 9.71 9.40 7.59
N VAL A 8 8.75 9.63 6.68
CA VAL A 8 7.88 8.61 6.11
C VAL A 8 8.25 8.39 4.64
N ALA A 9 8.77 7.22 4.31
CA ALA A 9 9.02 6.82 2.92
C ALA A 9 7.80 6.07 2.35
N ILE A 10 7.33 6.50 1.18
CA ILE A 10 6.12 5.96 0.53
C ILE A 10 6.46 5.57 -0.90
N THR A 11 6.30 4.29 -1.24
CA THR A 11 6.48 3.80 -2.61
C THR A 11 5.18 3.87 -3.41
N GLY A 12 5.25 4.00 -4.74
CA GLY A 12 4.09 4.23 -5.58
C GLY A 12 3.43 5.59 -5.28
N ALA A 13 4.25 6.59 -4.93
CA ALA A 13 3.80 7.89 -4.41
C ALA A 13 3.05 8.74 -5.44
N ALA A 14 3.30 8.56 -6.73
CA ALA A 14 2.60 9.26 -7.81
C ALA A 14 1.24 8.62 -8.17
N GLY A 15 0.93 7.43 -7.63
CA GLY A 15 -0.34 6.72 -7.84
C GLY A 15 -1.49 7.28 -6.99
N GLY A 16 -2.72 6.87 -7.32
CA GLY A 16 -3.93 7.42 -6.67
C GLY A 16 -4.00 7.24 -5.15
N ILE A 17 -3.59 6.08 -4.61
CA ILE A 17 -3.49 5.87 -3.15
C ILE A 17 -2.24 6.58 -2.61
N GLY A 18 -1.11 6.49 -3.31
CA GLY A 18 0.17 7.06 -2.89
C GLY A 18 0.11 8.57 -2.67
N GLN A 19 -0.51 9.32 -3.58
CA GLN A 19 -0.68 10.76 -3.43
C GLN A 19 -1.50 11.13 -2.18
N VAL A 20 -2.57 10.38 -1.89
CA VAL A 20 -3.41 10.61 -0.71
C VAL A 20 -2.65 10.25 0.57
N LEU A 21 -1.86 9.17 0.57
CA LEU A 21 -0.96 8.83 1.68
C LEU A 21 0.05 9.95 1.93
N CYS A 22 0.75 10.43 0.90
CA CYS A 22 1.72 11.51 1.04
C CYS A 22 1.08 12.77 1.65
N ARG A 23 -0.06 13.22 1.12
CA ARG A 23 -0.77 14.38 1.66
C ARG A 23 -1.24 14.18 3.09
N HIS A 24 -1.75 12.99 3.41
CA HIS A 24 -2.24 12.67 4.75
C HIS A 24 -1.10 12.74 5.79
N PHE A 25 0.02 12.07 5.55
CA PHE A 25 1.15 12.08 6.47
C PHE A 25 1.85 13.44 6.54
N ALA A 26 1.99 14.14 5.41
CA ALA A 26 2.54 15.49 5.39
C ALA A 26 1.66 16.49 6.14
N GLY A 27 0.33 16.40 5.99
CA GLY A 27 -0.63 17.21 6.73
C GLY A 27 -0.60 16.99 8.25
N GLU A 28 -0.16 15.79 8.68
CA GLU A 28 0.08 15.45 10.09
C GLU A 28 1.52 15.78 10.55
N GLY A 29 2.30 16.50 9.73
CA GLY A 29 3.62 17.03 10.06
C GLY A 29 4.81 16.13 9.76
N ALA A 30 4.63 15.05 8.98
CA ALA A 30 5.72 14.21 8.55
C ALA A 30 6.53 14.85 7.41
N ARG A 31 7.81 14.48 7.32
CA ARG A 31 8.63 14.66 6.12
C ARG A 31 8.42 13.45 5.22
N ILE A 32 8.25 13.66 3.92
CA ILE A 32 7.90 12.61 2.96
C ILE A 32 9.08 12.28 2.07
N GLY A 33 9.38 10.98 1.93
CA GLY A 33 10.18 10.40 0.86
C GLY A 33 9.26 9.78 -0.18
N ALA A 34 8.97 10.49 -1.25
CA ALA A 34 8.09 10.03 -2.32
C ALA A 34 8.89 9.21 -3.34
N ILE A 35 8.58 7.94 -3.48
CA ILE A 35 9.29 7.01 -4.37
C ILE A 35 8.31 6.47 -5.39
N ASP A 36 8.63 6.59 -6.69
CA ASP A 36 7.82 6.04 -7.76
C ASP A 36 8.71 5.68 -8.97
N ARG A 37 8.26 4.75 -9.81
CA ARG A 37 8.91 4.49 -11.09
C ARG A 37 8.62 5.57 -12.14
N SER A 38 7.53 6.33 -11.95
CA SER A 38 7.13 7.42 -12.83
C SER A 38 7.87 8.71 -12.47
N PRO A 39 8.46 9.41 -13.45
CA PRO A 39 9.03 10.75 -13.25
C PRO A 39 8.03 11.78 -12.70
N ALA A 40 6.73 11.56 -12.86
CA ALA A 40 5.68 12.42 -12.32
C ALA A 40 5.76 12.60 -10.79
N VAL A 41 6.52 11.75 -10.09
CA VAL A 41 6.79 11.91 -8.66
C VAL A 41 7.51 13.21 -8.33
N HIS A 42 8.32 13.75 -9.24
CA HIS A 42 8.99 15.04 -9.06
C HIS A 42 8.00 16.20 -9.10
N ASP A 43 7.07 16.19 -10.08
CA ASP A 43 6.04 17.22 -10.18
C ASP A 43 5.12 17.20 -8.96
N PHE A 44 4.75 16.00 -8.52
CA PHE A 44 3.95 15.81 -7.31
C PHE A 44 4.68 16.28 -6.04
N SER A 45 5.98 16.00 -5.90
CA SER A 45 6.79 16.51 -4.79
C SER A 45 6.88 18.04 -4.78
N ALA A 46 7.03 18.65 -5.98
CA ALA A 46 7.03 20.09 -6.12
C ALA A 46 5.65 20.72 -5.78
N GLU A 47 4.55 20.01 -6.07
CA GLU A 47 3.21 20.41 -5.66
C GLU A 47 3.07 20.42 -4.15
N LEU A 48 3.48 19.35 -3.46
CA LEU A 48 3.50 19.28 -2.00
C LEU A 48 4.33 20.43 -1.38
N ALA A 49 5.49 20.71 -1.96
CA ALA A 49 6.35 21.81 -1.49
C ALA A 49 5.68 23.19 -1.62
N ARG A 50 4.92 23.43 -2.72
CA ARG A 50 4.13 24.67 -2.88
C ARG A 50 2.99 24.79 -1.87
N GLU A 51 2.50 23.67 -1.35
CA GLU A 51 1.50 23.60 -0.27
C GLU A 51 2.14 23.70 1.13
N GLY A 52 3.45 23.96 1.23
CA GLY A 52 4.18 24.08 2.49
C GLY A 52 4.52 22.75 3.15
N MET A 53 4.38 21.62 2.43
CA MET A 53 4.72 20.28 2.90
C MET A 53 6.12 19.91 2.44
N PHE A 54 6.88 19.24 3.32
CA PHE A 54 8.22 18.80 2.97
C PHE A 54 8.19 17.42 2.28
N ALA A 55 8.63 17.35 1.03
CA ALA A 55 8.74 16.11 0.27
C ALA A 55 10.04 16.06 -0.55
N ALA A 56 10.75 14.93 -0.48
CA ALA A 56 11.85 14.58 -1.39
C ALA A 56 11.36 13.47 -2.32
N ALA A 57 11.76 13.51 -3.59
CA ALA A 57 11.32 12.54 -4.59
C ALA A 57 12.48 11.72 -5.16
N GLU A 58 12.24 10.43 -5.39
CA GLU A 58 13.16 9.51 -6.05
C GLU A 58 12.42 8.72 -7.14
N VAL A 59 12.99 8.71 -8.36
CA VAL A 59 12.48 7.87 -9.45
C VAL A 59 13.16 6.51 -9.39
N VAL A 60 12.40 5.47 -9.00
CA VAL A 60 12.93 4.14 -8.75
C VAL A 60 11.91 3.06 -9.13
N ASP A 61 12.35 2.07 -9.87
CA ASP A 61 11.66 0.79 -9.94
C ASP A 61 12.01 -0.02 -8.68
N VAL A 62 11.02 -0.24 -7.82
CA VAL A 62 11.19 -1.01 -6.57
C VAL A 62 11.55 -2.48 -6.82
N GLY A 63 11.30 -3.00 -8.02
CA GLY A 63 11.72 -4.33 -8.45
C GLY A 63 13.25 -4.48 -8.63
N ASP A 64 13.99 -3.37 -8.72
CA ASP A 64 15.46 -3.38 -8.80
C ASP A 64 16.09 -3.09 -7.44
N PRO A 65 16.68 -4.09 -6.76
CA PRO A 65 17.24 -3.92 -5.42
C PRO A 65 18.43 -2.96 -5.37
N ALA A 66 19.21 -2.83 -6.48
CA ALA A 66 20.36 -1.93 -6.52
C ALA A 66 19.92 -0.47 -6.64
N LEU A 67 18.88 -0.20 -7.42
CA LEU A 67 18.29 1.14 -7.52
C LEU A 67 17.62 1.53 -6.21
N VAL A 68 16.90 0.60 -5.56
CA VAL A 68 16.28 0.80 -4.23
C VAL A 68 17.33 1.17 -3.20
N ALA A 69 18.43 0.40 -3.08
CA ALA A 69 19.49 0.69 -2.11
C ALA A 69 20.06 2.09 -2.28
N LYS A 70 20.37 2.48 -3.51
CA LYS A 70 20.90 3.84 -3.83
C LYS A 70 19.91 4.95 -3.48
N ALA A 71 18.61 4.75 -3.76
CA ALA A 71 17.59 5.74 -3.47
C ALA A 71 17.42 5.95 -1.96
N PHE A 72 17.33 4.85 -1.19
CA PHE A 72 17.24 4.96 0.26
C PHE A 72 18.50 5.54 0.91
N GLU A 73 19.67 5.33 0.32
CA GLU A 73 20.91 5.99 0.76
C GLU A 73 20.84 7.51 0.54
N ARG A 74 20.41 7.97 -0.66
CA ARG A 74 20.21 9.41 -0.93
C ARG A 74 19.17 10.03 -0.02
N LEU A 75 18.02 9.38 0.16
CA LEU A 75 16.98 9.85 1.06
C LEU A 75 17.47 9.94 2.51
N ARG A 76 18.23 8.95 2.98
CA ARG A 76 18.83 8.96 4.32
C ARG A 76 19.83 10.09 4.48
N GLY A 77 20.66 10.35 3.48
CA GLY A 77 21.62 11.48 3.49
C GLY A 77 20.95 12.83 3.56
N ALA A 78 19.81 13.00 2.87
CA ALA A 78 19.08 14.25 2.82
C ALA A 78 18.12 14.47 3.99
N GLN A 79 17.51 13.39 4.52
CA GLN A 79 16.38 13.46 5.44
C GLN A 79 16.62 12.79 6.80
N GLY A 80 17.73 12.08 6.94
CA GLY A 80 17.95 11.18 8.06
C GLY A 80 17.29 9.81 7.85
N PRO A 81 17.32 8.97 8.88
CA PRO A 81 16.82 7.61 8.80
C PRO A 81 15.30 7.57 8.65
N VAL A 82 14.82 6.58 7.87
CA VAL A 82 13.38 6.34 7.70
C VAL A 82 12.77 5.81 9.01
N ASP A 83 11.76 6.49 9.52
CA ASP A 83 11.00 6.06 10.70
C ASP A 83 9.84 5.14 10.32
N ILE A 84 9.18 5.44 9.20
CA ILE A 84 8.02 4.70 8.71
C ILE A 84 8.22 4.42 7.22
N LEU A 85 8.10 3.16 6.82
CA LEU A 85 8.04 2.75 5.42
C LEU A 85 6.63 2.31 5.06
N ILE A 86 6.08 2.88 3.98
CA ILE A 86 4.81 2.45 3.41
C ILE A 86 5.08 1.84 2.03
N ASN A 87 5.00 0.52 1.94
CA ASN A 87 5.10 -0.22 0.69
C ASN A 87 3.75 -0.20 -0.03
N ASN A 88 3.54 0.84 -0.84
CA ASN A 88 2.30 1.03 -1.60
C ASN A 88 2.48 0.76 -3.11
N ALA A 89 3.70 0.74 -3.64
CA ALA A 89 3.94 0.41 -5.04
C ALA A 89 3.34 -0.96 -5.40
N GLY A 90 2.66 -1.00 -6.53
CA GLY A 90 2.04 -2.22 -7.03
C GLY A 90 1.14 -1.94 -8.23
N PHE A 91 0.91 -2.98 -9.04
CA PHE A 91 0.07 -2.92 -10.23
C PHE A 91 -0.50 -4.30 -10.56
N SER A 92 -1.58 -4.32 -11.33
CA SER A 92 -2.18 -5.51 -11.93
C SER A 92 -2.61 -5.18 -13.36
N ASN A 93 -2.07 -5.91 -14.32
CA ASN A 93 -2.30 -5.72 -15.75
C ASN A 93 -2.98 -6.92 -16.42
N HIS A 94 -2.98 -8.10 -15.80
CA HIS A 94 -3.36 -9.36 -16.43
C HIS A 94 -4.47 -10.06 -15.62
N PRO A 95 -5.76 -9.79 -15.93
CA PRO A 95 -6.89 -10.24 -15.11
C PRO A 95 -7.13 -11.76 -15.14
N THR A 96 -6.56 -12.49 -16.11
CA THR A 96 -6.74 -13.94 -16.22
C THR A 96 -5.43 -14.68 -16.47
N LEU A 97 -5.36 -15.98 -16.14
CA LEU A 97 -4.18 -16.79 -16.38
C LEU A 97 -3.84 -16.88 -17.87
N ALA A 98 -4.85 -16.91 -18.74
CA ALA A 98 -4.65 -16.95 -20.20
C ALA A 98 -3.93 -15.69 -20.74
N GLN A 99 -4.01 -14.57 -20.00
CA GLN A 99 -3.33 -13.31 -20.33
C GLN A 99 -2.02 -13.13 -19.57
N THR A 100 -1.70 -14.02 -18.62
CA THR A 100 -0.52 -13.95 -17.76
C THR A 100 0.53 -14.97 -18.25
N ASP A 101 1.34 -14.58 -19.23
CA ASP A 101 2.47 -15.39 -19.64
C ASP A 101 3.58 -15.42 -18.56
N PRO A 102 4.64 -16.26 -18.70
CA PRO A 102 5.71 -16.32 -17.69
C PRO A 102 6.48 -15.02 -17.49
N ALA A 103 6.51 -14.11 -18.46
CA ALA A 103 7.17 -12.81 -18.31
C ALA A 103 6.28 -11.84 -17.50
N ALA A 104 5.00 -11.76 -17.86
CA ALA A 104 3.99 -10.99 -17.12
C ALA A 104 3.86 -11.46 -15.67
N TRP A 105 3.89 -12.78 -15.43
CA TRP A 105 3.91 -13.34 -14.08
C TRP A 105 5.10 -12.81 -13.26
N ARG A 106 6.32 -12.91 -13.82
CA ARG A 106 7.54 -12.45 -13.16
C ARG A 106 7.51 -10.95 -12.87
N ASP A 107 7.04 -10.15 -13.83
CA ASP A 107 6.95 -8.68 -13.69
C ASP A 107 5.98 -8.28 -12.57
N GLU A 108 4.77 -8.88 -12.54
CA GLU A 108 3.80 -8.58 -11.49
C GLU A 108 4.24 -9.06 -10.11
N VAL A 109 4.86 -10.23 -9.99
CA VAL A 109 5.42 -10.70 -8.72
C VAL A 109 6.58 -9.80 -8.29
N ASN A 110 7.44 -9.40 -9.23
CA ASN A 110 8.57 -8.53 -8.95
C ASN A 110 8.12 -7.15 -8.44
N GLY A 111 7.20 -6.50 -9.13
CA GLY A 111 6.74 -5.17 -8.74
C GLY A 111 5.88 -5.15 -7.46
N ASN A 112 5.12 -6.22 -7.19
CA ASN A 112 4.20 -6.25 -6.05
C ASN A 112 4.81 -6.87 -4.77
N LEU A 113 5.58 -7.96 -4.87
CA LEU A 113 6.13 -8.68 -3.71
C LEU A 113 7.60 -8.35 -3.50
N ASN A 114 8.45 -8.55 -4.52
CA ASN A 114 9.88 -8.32 -4.38
C ASN A 114 10.19 -6.84 -4.12
N GLY A 115 9.42 -5.92 -4.72
CA GLY A 115 9.57 -4.49 -4.48
C GLY A 115 9.36 -4.11 -3.01
N ALA A 116 8.33 -4.67 -2.37
CA ALA A 116 8.09 -4.46 -0.94
C ALA A 116 9.22 -5.06 -0.07
N TYR A 117 9.70 -6.25 -0.44
CA TYR A 117 10.87 -6.87 0.19
C TYR A 117 12.11 -5.98 0.05
N ASN A 118 12.46 -5.53 -1.15
CA ASN A 118 13.65 -4.72 -1.43
C ASN A 118 13.66 -3.43 -0.61
N CYS A 119 12.53 -2.70 -0.59
CA CYS A 119 12.40 -1.46 0.18
C CYS A 119 12.50 -1.72 1.69
N THR A 120 11.86 -2.79 2.17
CA THR A 120 11.93 -3.17 3.58
C THR A 120 13.35 -3.54 3.98
N TYR A 121 14.03 -4.35 3.16
CA TYR A 121 15.43 -4.75 3.41
C TYR A 121 16.38 -3.54 3.50
N ALA A 122 16.14 -2.49 2.69
CA ALA A 122 16.97 -1.28 2.70
C ALA A 122 16.83 -0.44 3.98
N VAL A 123 15.69 -0.47 4.67
CA VAL A 123 15.44 0.35 5.87
C VAL A 123 15.61 -0.40 7.19
N LEU A 124 15.44 -1.73 7.20
CA LEU A 124 15.46 -2.55 8.40
C LEU A 124 16.72 -2.40 9.25
N PRO A 125 17.97 -2.41 8.70
CA PRO A 125 19.16 -2.25 9.51
C PRO A 125 19.12 -0.99 10.38
N GLY A 126 18.80 0.16 9.78
CA GLY A 126 18.69 1.41 10.50
C GLY A 126 17.55 1.45 11.53
N MET A 127 16.42 0.77 11.27
CA MET A 127 15.34 0.61 12.25
C MET A 127 15.76 -0.26 13.43
N CYS A 128 16.47 -1.35 13.18
CA CYS A 128 17.00 -2.24 14.21
C CYS A 128 18.00 -1.53 15.12
N ASP A 129 18.95 -0.80 14.53
CA ASP A 129 19.98 -0.05 15.28
C ASP A 129 19.35 0.97 16.24
N ARG A 130 18.30 1.64 15.81
CA ARG A 130 17.56 2.59 16.66
C ARG A 130 16.52 1.93 17.57
N ARG A 131 16.30 0.64 17.43
CA ARG A 131 15.24 -0.12 18.10
C ARG A 131 13.86 0.53 17.95
N SER A 132 13.58 1.08 16.78
CA SER A 132 12.34 1.80 16.47
C SER A 132 12.15 1.86 14.97
N GLY A 133 10.98 1.47 14.51
CA GLY A 133 10.57 1.55 13.11
C GLY A 133 9.18 0.97 12.87
N VAL A 134 8.53 1.43 11.82
CA VAL A 134 7.25 0.87 11.39
C VAL A 134 7.27 0.62 9.88
N VAL A 135 6.82 -0.57 9.49
CA VAL A 135 6.55 -0.91 8.08
C VAL A 135 5.05 -1.19 7.94
N VAL A 136 4.39 -0.50 7.01
CA VAL A 136 3.01 -0.80 6.63
C VAL A 136 2.98 -1.17 5.16
N ASN A 137 2.59 -2.39 4.87
CA ASN A 137 2.42 -2.90 3.52
C ASN A 137 1.00 -2.62 3.01
N ILE A 138 0.86 -2.25 1.74
CA ILE A 138 -0.44 -2.18 1.07
C ILE A 138 -0.64 -3.46 0.27
N GLY A 139 -1.41 -4.35 0.87
CA GLY A 139 -1.85 -5.60 0.27
C GLY A 139 -3.06 -5.42 -0.64
N SER A 140 -3.93 -6.41 -0.61
CA SER A 140 -5.24 -6.40 -1.27
C SER A 140 -6.10 -7.51 -0.68
N VAL A 141 -7.41 -7.40 -0.77
CA VAL A 141 -8.34 -8.52 -0.55
C VAL A 141 -8.09 -9.70 -1.49
N ASN A 142 -7.44 -9.46 -2.65
CA ASN A 142 -6.97 -10.52 -3.55
C ASN A 142 -5.95 -11.46 -2.89
N GLY A 143 -5.29 -11.04 -1.83
CA GLY A 143 -4.42 -11.91 -1.03
C GLY A 143 -5.18 -12.84 -0.09
N LEU A 144 -6.48 -12.59 0.16
CA LEU A 144 -7.36 -13.41 1.00
C LEU A 144 -8.27 -14.33 0.18
N ALA A 145 -8.70 -13.86 -1.01
CA ALA A 145 -9.65 -14.56 -1.86
C ALA A 145 -9.27 -14.40 -3.33
N ALA A 146 -9.65 -15.39 -4.16
CA ALA A 146 -9.42 -15.33 -5.60
C ALA A 146 -10.46 -14.43 -6.28
N LEU A 147 -10.05 -13.21 -6.62
CA LEU A 147 -10.90 -12.21 -7.29
C LEU A 147 -10.36 -11.84 -8.69
N GLY A 148 -9.70 -12.77 -9.38
CA GLY A 148 -8.98 -12.55 -10.63
C GLY A 148 -7.50 -12.18 -10.40
N ASP A 149 -6.83 -11.74 -11.45
CA ASP A 149 -5.44 -11.27 -11.43
C ASP A 149 -4.47 -12.25 -10.73
N PRO A 150 -4.20 -13.44 -11.32
CA PRO A 150 -3.58 -14.57 -10.60
C PRO A 150 -2.17 -14.26 -10.09
N ALA A 151 -1.33 -13.58 -10.86
CA ALA A 151 0.02 -13.22 -10.44
C ALA A 151 0.00 -12.15 -9.31
N TYR A 152 -0.85 -11.15 -9.47
CA TYR A 152 -1.09 -10.14 -8.45
C TYR A 152 -1.63 -10.75 -7.15
N SER A 153 -2.65 -11.62 -7.24
CA SER A 153 -3.25 -12.29 -6.08
C SER A 153 -2.22 -13.13 -5.33
N ALA A 154 -1.39 -13.91 -6.05
CA ALA A 154 -0.30 -14.68 -5.46
C ALA A 154 0.73 -13.78 -4.77
N ALA A 155 1.13 -12.66 -5.40
CA ALA A 155 2.05 -11.69 -4.82
C ALA A 155 1.47 -11.05 -3.54
N LYS A 156 0.18 -10.67 -3.55
CA LYS A 156 -0.47 -10.06 -2.38
C LYS A 156 -0.70 -11.07 -1.24
N ALA A 157 -0.96 -12.34 -1.54
CA ALA A 157 -0.96 -13.41 -0.54
C ALA A 157 0.45 -13.63 0.06
N GLY A 158 1.48 -13.66 -0.77
CA GLY A 158 2.88 -13.70 -0.33
C GLY A 158 3.26 -12.52 0.56
N MET A 159 2.74 -11.32 0.27
CA MET A 159 2.99 -10.12 1.08
C MET A 159 2.37 -10.24 2.49
N ILE A 160 1.21 -10.89 2.65
CA ILE A 160 0.62 -11.19 3.97
C ILE A 160 1.56 -12.10 4.77
N SER A 161 2.08 -13.17 4.14
CA SER A 161 3.04 -14.08 4.77
C SER A 161 4.34 -13.37 5.14
N LEU A 162 4.91 -12.58 4.23
CA LEU A 162 6.11 -11.77 4.47
C LEU A 162 5.92 -10.82 5.66
N THR A 163 4.77 -10.14 5.74
CA THR A 163 4.44 -9.24 6.85
C THR A 163 4.51 -9.95 8.20
N ARG A 164 3.93 -11.15 8.30
CA ARG A 164 3.95 -11.96 9.53
C ARG A 164 5.35 -12.43 9.89
N SER A 165 6.13 -12.88 8.90
CA SER A 165 7.52 -13.31 9.12
C SER A 165 8.38 -12.16 9.65
N LEU A 166 8.27 -10.97 9.03
CA LEU A 166 9.01 -9.79 9.47
C LEU A 166 8.58 -9.31 10.87
N ALA A 167 7.29 -9.34 11.17
CA ALA A 167 6.78 -8.97 12.50
C ALA A 167 7.35 -9.89 13.59
N LEU A 168 7.40 -11.21 13.34
CA LEU A 168 7.94 -12.21 14.24
C LEU A 168 9.44 -12.01 14.47
N GLU A 169 10.19 -11.79 13.39
CA GLU A 169 11.66 -11.71 13.43
C GLU A 169 12.15 -10.39 14.00
N TYR A 170 11.52 -9.26 13.61
CA TYR A 170 12.02 -7.92 13.93
C TYR A 170 11.32 -7.26 15.12
N GLY A 171 10.28 -7.85 15.70
CA GLY A 171 9.60 -7.34 16.89
C GLY A 171 10.55 -7.16 18.09
N ARG A 172 11.52 -8.07 18.28
CA ARG A 172 12.57 -7.95 19.33
C ARG A 172 13.45 -6.69 19.21
N PHE A 173 13.48 -6.07 18.03
CA PHE A 173 14.19 -4.82 17.77
C PHE A 173 13.28 -3.59 17.84
N GLY A 174 12.04 -3.73 18.32
CA GLY A 174 11.09 -2.63 18.39
C GLY A 174 10.54 -2.21 17.04
N VAL A 175 10.64 -3.05 16.01
CA VAL A 175 10.08 -2.79 14.67
C VAL A 175 8.72 -3.46 14.53
N ARG A 176 7.70 -2.69 14.14
CA ARG A 176 6.36 -3.22 13.85
C ARG A 176 6.16 -3.33 12.35
N VAL A 177 5.57 -4.44 11.92
CA VAL A 177 5.28 -4.69 10.50
C VAL A 177 3.83 -5.15 10.36
N ASN A 178 3.01 -4.38 9.65
CA ASN A 178 1.58 -4.67 9.44
C ASN A 178 1.22 -4.53 7.96
N ILE A 179 0.04 -5.03 7.59
CA ILE A 179 -0.47 -4.93 6.23
C ILE A 179 -1.94 -4.49 6.24
N VAL A 180 -2.28 -3.52 5.39
CA VAL A 180 -3.65 -3.12 5.09
C VAL A 180 -4.08 -3.84 3.81
N LEU A 181 -5.29 -4.35 3.77
CA LEU A 181 -5.85 -5.11 2.65
C LEU A 181 -7.07 -4.35 2.08
N PRO A 182 -6.85 -3.41 1.16
CA PRO A 182 -7.95 -2.69 0.55
C PRO A 182 -8.81 -3.59 -0.35
N GLY A 183 -10.12 -3.31 -0.39
CA GLY A 183 -11.00 -3.74 -1.47
C GLY A 183 -10.76 -2.92 -2.74
N THR A 184 -11.77 -2.82 -3.62
CA THR A 184 -11.70 -1.91 -4.77
C THR A 184 -11.63 -0.48 -4.29
N VAL A 185 -10.52 0.22 -4.61
CA VAL A 185 -10.30 1.63 -4.23
C VAL A 185 -10.60 2.54 -5.40
N ARG A 186 -11.37 3.62 -5.18
CA ARG A 186 -11.69 4.65 -6.18
C ARG A 186 -10.44 5.46 -6.52
N THR A 187 -9.70 5.03 -7.51
CA THR A 187 -8.49 5.69 -8.03
C THR A 187 -8.69 6.14 -9.48
N PRO A 188 -7.80 6.94 -10.07
CA PRO A 188 -7.91 7.41 -11.45
C PRO A 188 -8.12 6.29 -12.51
N ILE A 189 -7.66 5.07 -12.26
CA ILE A 189 -7.90 3.91 -13.15
C ILE A 189 -9.40 3.64 -13.37
N TRP A 190 -10.25 3.94 -12.37
CA TRP A 190 -11.69 3.78 -12.46
C TRP A 190 -12.34 4.87 -13.29
N THR A 191 -11.71 6.03 -13.47
CA THR A 191 -12.19 7.08 -14.39
C THR A 191 -12.27 6.55 -15.82
N GLU A 192 -11.23 5.83 -16.26
CA GLU A 192 -11.22 5.24 -17.60
C GLU A 192 -12.23 4.07 -17.73
N ARG A 193 -12.35 3.25 -16.70
CA ARG A 193 -13.37 2.18 -16.69
C ARG A 193 -14.81 2.75 -16.70
N SER A 194 -15.05 3.83 -15.97
CA SER A 194 -16.35 4.51 -15.92
C SER A 194 -16.73 5.21 -17.25
N LYS A 195 -15.76 5.58 -18.07
CA LYS A 195 -16.02 6.05 -19.44
C LYS A 195 -16.60 4.94 -20.33
N LYS A 196 -16.15 3.69 -20.10
CA LYS A 196 -16.64 2.51 -20.86
C LYS A 196 -17.98 2.01 -20.31
N ASP A 197 -18.16 2.02 -19.00
CA ASP A 197 -19.41 1.66 -18.31
C ASP A 197 -19.65 2.63 -17.13
N PRO A 198 -20.52 3.64 -17.31
CA PRO A 198 -20.85 4.60 -16.26
C PRO A 198 -21.45 3.98 -14.99
N LYS A 199 -21.99 2.75 -15.07
CA LYS A 199 -22.59 2.04 -13.94
C LYS A 199 -21.61 1.12 -13.22
N VAL A 200 -20.36 0.98 -13.67
CA VAL A 200 -19.39 0.02 -13.14
C VAL A 200 -19.22 0.12 -11.62
N LEU A 201 -19.11 1.33 -11.08
CA LEU A 201 -18.92 1.53 -9.63
C LEU A 201 -20.18 1.19 -8.83
N ALA A 202 -21.38 1.53 -9.34
CA ALA A 202 -22.65 1.15 -8.72
C ALA A 202 -22.86 -0.37 -8.78
N THR A 203 -22.47 -1.01 -9.88
CA THR A 203 -22.51 -2.47 -10.03
C THR A 203 -21.56 -3.15 -9.02
N LEU A 204 -20.38 -2.60 -8.80
CA LEU A 204 -19.45 -3.11 -7.81
C LEU A 204 -19.96 -2.89 -6.38
N ALA A 205 -20.54 -1.75 -6.07
CA ALA A 205 -21.00 -1.39 -4.73
C ALA A 205 -21.97 -2.43 -4.11
N ARG A 206 -22.72 -3.17 -4.94
CA ARG A 206 -23.64 -4.23 -4.48
C ARG A 206 -22.95 -5.40 -3.73
N TRP A 207 -21.65 -5.59 -3.95
CA TRP A 207 -20.88 -6.65 -3.31
C TRP A 207 -20.32 -6.22 -1.95
N TYR A 208 -20.41 -4.92 -1.62
CA TYR A 208 -19.86 -4.33 -0.42
C TYR A 208 -20.97 -4.06 0.59
N PRO A 209 -20.96 -4.69 1.79
CA PRO A 209 -21.97 -4.47 2.83
C PRO A 209 -22.22 -3.00 3.18
N LEU A 210 -21.20 -2.14 3.14
CA LEU A 210 -21.38 -0.70 3.37
C LEU A 210 -21.97 0.07 2.19
N GLY A 211 -22.39 -0.61 1.10
CA GLY A 211 -23.02 0.01 -0.08
C GLY A 211 -22.10 0.89 -0.92
N ARG A 212 -20.79 0.87 -0.70
CA ARG A 212 -19.80 1.66 -1.44
C ARG A 212 -18.49 0.91 -1.59
N ILE A 213 -17.70 1.31 -2.58
CA ILE A 213 -16.29 0.91 -2.69
C ILE A 213 -15.43 1.78 -1.77
N VAL A 214 -14.18 1.39 -1.59
CA VAL A 214 -13.22 2.07 -0.72
C VAL A 214 -12.75 3.38 -1.35
N GLU A 215 -12.63 4.43 -0.57
CA GLU A 215 -11.98 5.67 -0.97
C GLU A 215 -10.48 5.65 -0.56
N PRO A 216 -9.58 6.31 -1.32
CA PRO A 216 -8.15 6.36 -0.95
C PRO A 216 -7.90 6.89 0.47
N VAL A 217 -8.76 7.79 0.97
CA VAL A 217 -8.65 8.33 2.33
C VAL A 217 -8.99 7.27 3.41
N ASP A 218 -9.85 6.29 3.11
CA ASP A 218 -10.13 5.18 4.03
C ASP A 218 -8.84 4.36 4.26
N VAL A 219 -8.11 4.08 3.16
CA VAL A 219 -6.80 3.39 3.21
C VAL A 219 -5.79 4.23 3.98
N ALA A 220 -5.68 5.53 3.68
CA ALA A 220 -4.72 6.40 4.34
C ALA A 220 -4.92 6.49 5.86
N ARG A 221 -6.17 6.55 6.32
CA ARG A 221 -6.51 6.56 7.76
C ARG A 221 -6.13 5.24 8.44
N ALA A 222 -6.39 4.11 7.82
CA ALA A 222 -6.02 2.80 8.37
C ALA A 222 -4.48 2.64 8.45
N VAL A 223 -3.76 3.08 7.40
CA VAL A 223 -2.30 3.08 7.37
C VAL A 223 -1.74 3.99 8.46
N ALA A 224 -2.28 5.19 8.61
CA ALA A 224 -1.85 6.15 9.64
C ALA A 224 -2.07 5.57 11.05
N PHE A 225 -3.22 4.92 11.30
CA PHE A 225 -3.46 4.23 12.58
C PHE A 225 -2.38 3.17 12.85
N LEU A 226 -2.13 2.27 11.90
CA LEU A 226 -1.11 1.22 12.07
C LEU A 226 0.32 1.77 12.18
N ALA A 227 0.58 2.93 11.59
CA ALA A 227 1.88 3.62 11.66
C ALA A 227 2.08 4.40 12.97
N SER A 228 1.02 4.76 13.68
CA SER A 228 1.05 5.58 14.89
C SER A 228 1.36 4.79 16.17
N ASP A 229 1.59 5.51 17.25
CA ASP A 229 1.78 4.94 18.60
C ASP A 229 0.48 4.35 19.17
N ASP A 230 -0.69 4.74 18.65
CA ASP A 230 -1.98 4.14 19.01
C ASP A 230 -2.06 2.64 18.65
N ALA A 231 -1.19 2.19 17.71
CA ALA A 231 -1.03 0.79 17.32
C ALA A 231 0.24 0.14 17.93
N ALA A 232 0.77 0.64 19.03
CA ALA A 232 2.04 0.17 19.61
C ALA A 232 2.05 -1.34 19.94
N ALA A 233 0.93 -1.95 20.24
CA ALA A 233 0.79 -3.39 20.52
C ALA A 233 0.40 -4.21 19.27
N ILE A 234 0.35 -3.60 18.07
CA ILE A 234 -0.10 -4.25 16.84
C ILE A 234 1.10 -4.48 15.90
N THR A 235 1.44 -5.76 15.66
CA THR A 235 2.41 -6.20 14.67
C THR A 235 1.98 -7.54 14.08
N GLY A 236 2.25 -7.78 12.79
CA GLY A 236 1.84 -8.98 12.06
C GLY A 236 0.35 -8.99 11.67
N ALA A 237 -0.38 -7.91 11.91
CA ALA A 237 -1.78 -7.82 11.59
C ALA A 237 -2.02 -7.63 10.09
N ALA A 238 -3.06 -8.31 9.57
CA ALA A 238 -3.61 -8.10 8.25
C ALA A 238 -5.00 -7.47 8.41
N LEU A 239 -5.11 -6.17 8.12
CA LEU A 239 -6.31 -5.38 8.36
C LEU A 239 -7.09 -5.14 7.04
N PRO A 240 -8.23 -5.78 6.81
CA PRO A 240 -9.10 -5.45 5.69
C PRO A 240 -9.63 -4.02 5.80
N VAL A 241 -9.57 -3.28 4.68
CA VAL A 241 -10.19 -1.97 4.50
C VAL A 241 -11.00 -2.07 3.21
N ASP A 242 -12.13 -2.74 3.30
CA ASP A 242 -12.83 -3.29 2.15
C ASP A 242 -14.35 -3.10 2.20
N CYS A 243 -14.85 -2.23 3.06
CA CYS A 243 -16.28 -1.98 3.24
C CYS A 243 -17.11 -3.27 3.47
N GLY A 244 -16.48 -4.30 4.06
CA GLY A 244 -17.11 -5.56 4.41
C GLY A 244 -17.09 -6.63 3.31
N LEU A 245 -16.39 -6.40 2.18
CA LEU A 245 -16.35 -7.34 1.05
C LEU A 245 -15.91 -8.76 1.48
N THR A 246 -14.93 -8.88 2.37
CA THR A 246 -14.39 -10.17 2.82
C THR A 246 -15.05 -10.72 4.08
N ALA A 247 -16.03 -10.03 4.65
CA ALA A 247 -16.79 -10.54 5.80
C ALA A 247 -17.72 -11.69 5.41
N GLY A 248 -18.10 -11.77 4.13
CA GLY A 248 -18.97 -12.81 3.58
C GLY A 248 -19.48 -12.45 2.20
N ASN A 249 -20.34 -13.28 1.64
CA ASN A 249 -21.01 -13.02 0.37
C ASN A 249 -22.43 -12.55 0.63
N ILE A 250 -22.65 -11.23 0.65
CA ILE A 250 -23.95 -10.62 0.97
C ILE A 250 -25.04 -11.02 -0.03
N ALA A 251 -24.72 -11.18 -1.33
CA ALA A 251 -25.70 -11.60 -2.33
C ALA A 251 -26.14 -13.04 -2.05
N MET A 252 -25.20 -13.95 -1.78
CA MET A 252 -25.49 -15.32 -1.45
C MET A 252 -26.27 -15.42 -0.11
N ALA A 253 -25.90 -14.60 0.88
CA ALA A 253 -26.59 -14.59 2.18
C ALA A 253 -28.07 -14.20 2.03
N ARG A 254 -28.37 -13.15 1.24
CA ARG A 254 -29.75 -12.76 0.92
C ARG A 254 -30.56 -13.85 0.22
N GLU A 255 -29.93 -14.52 -0.74
CA GLU A 255 -30.58 -15.63 -1.48
C GLU A 255 -30.84 -16.87 -0.57
N LEU A 256 -29.91 -17.17 0.35
CA LEU A 256 -30.04 -18.30 1.26
C LEU A 256 -31.06 -18.07 2.37
N THR A 257 -31.13 -16.86 2.91
CA THR A 257 -32.02 -16.53 4.03
C THR A 257 -33.38 -16.02 3.60
N LEU A 258 -33.50 -15.59 2.33
CA LEU A 258 -34.68 -14.90 1.79
C LEU A 258 -34.98 -13.57 2.51
N GLU A 259 -33.98 -13.01 3.20
CA GLU A 259 -34.07 -11.77 3.94
C GLU A 259 -33.20 -10.69 3.28
N ASP A 260 -33.65 -9.44 3.36
CA ASP A 260 -32.89 -8.27 2.88
C ASP A 260 -32.18 -7.59 4.08
N PHE A 261 -30.88 -7.73 4.16
CA PHE A 261 -30.04 -7.12 5.18
C PHE A 261 -28.76 -6.53 4.60
#